data_c26b9e1d4278b623ced0934f1d1656d6
#
_entry.id   c26b9e1d4278b623ced0934f1d1656d6
#
_cell.length_a   1.000
_cell.length_b   1.000
_cell.length_c   1.000
_cell.angle_alpha   90.00
_cell.angle_beta   90.00
_cell.angle_gamma   90.00
#
_symmetry.space_group_name_H-M   'P 1'
#
loop_
_entity.id
_entity.type
_entity.pdbx_description
1 polymer ?
#
loop_
_entity_poly.entity_id
_entity_poly.type
_entity_poly.pdbx_seq_one_letter_code
_entity_poly.pdbx_strand_id
1 'polypeptide(L)'
;MQPRVPAHFQLGTFPVFNMAVEEGTFYGLPIYSIPGFKFARWHHLEQAIDDPERMDRDCHPADEAILRAFVRRYFPDGDGPTLSMHTCLFTNTPDTHFVIDAHPECPNVFIAGGFSGHGFKFCSVVGEILADLAQDGSTRHDIALFRAARFDKGLRA
;
A
#
# COMPACT_ATOMS: atom_id res chain seq x y z
N MET A 1 -2.32 -9.96 14.45
CA MET A 1 -1.74 -10.98 15.37
C MET A 1 -1.90 -10.50 16.80
N GLN A 2 -2.29 -11.35 17.71
CA GLN A 2 -2.36 -11.02 19.14
C GLN A 2 -0.96 -11.12 19.74
N PRO A 3 -0.39 -10.07 20.34
CA PRO A 3 0.95 -10.16 20.93
C PRO A 3 0.95 -11.01 22.22
N ARG A 4 2.10 -11.66 22.49
CA ARG A 4 2.32 -12.36 23.79
C ARG A 4 2.41 -11.35 24.95
N VAL A 5 2.98 -10.18 24.69
CA VAL A 5 3.08 -9.07 25.66
C VAL A 5 2.36 -7.85 25.11
N PRO A 6 1.03 -7.74 25.28
CA PRO A 6 0.24 -6.67 24.68
C PRO A 6 0.69 -5.24 25.07
N ALA A 7 1.27 -5.09 26.27
CA ALA A 7 1.74 -3.78 26.75
C ALA A 7 2.81 -3.14 25.85
N HIS A 8 3.62 -3.95 25.18
CA HIS A 8 4.68 -3.47 24.28
C HIS A 8 4.12 -2.97 22.93
N PHE A 9 2.87 -3.31 22.59
CA PHE A 9 2.26 -3.01 21.29
C PHE A 9 1.10 -2.00 21.36
N GLN A 10 0.95 -1.33 22.49
CA GLN A 10 -0.11 -0.34 22.69
C GLN A 10 0.17 0.97 21.94
N LEU A 11 -0.90 1.67 21.57
CA LEU A 11 -0.81 3.03 21.08
C LEU A 11 -0.07 3.91 22.11
N GLY A 12 0.92 4.66 21.65
CA GLY A 12 1.80 5.49 22.50
C GLY A 12 3.07 4.78 22.97
N THR A 13 3.11 3.44 22.98
CA THR A 13 4.31 2.64 23.29
C THR A 13 4.94 2.09 22.00
N PHE A 14 4.11 1.54 21.11
CA PHE A 14 4.55 1.00 19.83
C PHE A 14 4.24 1.97 18.70
N PRO A 15 5.21 2.35 17.86
CA PRO A 15 4.97 3.29 16.77
C PRO A 15 4.29 2.60 15.58
N VAL A 16 3.68 3.40 14.72
CA VAL A 16 3.51 3.00 13.32
C VAL A 16 4.89 2.88 12.70
N PHE A 17 5.16 1.77 12.01
CA PHE A 17 6.49 1.56 11.44
C PHE A 17 6.45 1.20 9.96
N ASN A 18 7.54 1.54 9.29
CA ASN A 18 7.92 1.01 7.98
C ASN A 18 9.39 0.61 8.10
N MET A 19 9.69 -0.67 7.92
CA MET A 19 10.98 -1.26 8.22
C MET A 19 11.50 -2.03 7.01
N ALA A 20 12.58 -1.54 6.43
CA ALA A 20 13.31 -2.23 5.37
C ALA A 20 14.37 -3.13 6.02
N VAL A 21 14.28 -4.42 5.74
CA VAL A 21 15.18 -5.46 6.24
C VAL A 21 15.59 -6.39 5.10
N GLU A 22 16.51 -7.31 5.36
CA GLU A 22 17.00 -8.27 4.37
C GLU A 22 15.85 -9.05 3.70
N GLU A 23 14.81 -9.41 4.47
CA GLU A 23 13.66 -10.19 4.01
C GLU A 23 12.62 -9.37 3.23
N GLY A 24 12.80 -8.04 3.15
CA GLY A 24 11.90 -7.13 2.44
C GLY A 24 11.47 -5.93 3.27
N THR A 25 10.45 -5.23 2.78
CA THR A 25 9.89 -4.08 3.48
C THR A 25 8.60 -4.48 4.20
N PHE A 26 8.57 -4.26 5.50
CA PHE A 26 7.42 -4.53 6.35
C PHE A 26 6.88 -3.23 6.94
N TYR A 27 5.58 -3.19 7.15
CA TYR A 27 4.92 -2.08 7.81
C TYR A 27 3.92 -2.59 8.84
N GLY A 28 3.62 -1.77 9.84
CA GLY A 28 2.65 -2.14 10.84
C GLY A 28 2.18 -1.00 11.71
N LEU A 29 1.16 -1.31 12.48
CA LEU A 29 0.46 -0.40 13.39
C LEU A 29 0.32 -1.03 14.77
N PRO A 30 0.30 -0.20 15.84
CA PRO A 30 0.04 -0.67 17.21
C PRO A 30 -1.34 -1.30 17.35
N ILE A 31 -1.62 -1.84 18.51
CA ILE A 31 -2.97 -2.22 18.92
C ILE A 31 -3.86 -0.97 18.90
N TYR A 32 -4.90 -1.01 18.06
CA TYR A 32 -5.90 0.04 17.97
C TYR A 32 -7.25 -0.56 17.56
N SER A 33 -8.26 -0.35 18.37
CA SER A 33 -9.65 -0.84 18.20
C SER A 33 -9.84 -2.36 18.22
N ILE A 34 -8.80 -3.16 17.94
CA ILE A 34 -8.83 -4.63 17.98
C ILE A 34 -7.71 -5.14 18.89
N PRO A 35 -7.83 -6.33 19.51
CA PRO A 35 -6.86 -6.85 20.49
C PRO A 35 -5.57 -7.42 19.82
N GLY A 36 -5.12 -6.83 18.72
CA GLY A 36 -3.93 -7.26 18.02
C GLY A 36 -3.24 -6.13 17.30
N PHE A 37 -1.93 -6.23 17.11
CA PHE A 37 -1.21 -5.33 16.23
C PHE A 37 -1.28 -5.82 14.78
N LYS A 38 -1.36 -4.87 13.85
CA LYS A 38 -1.41 -5.14 12.41
C LYS A 38 -0.03 -4.96 11.80
N PHE A 39 0.35 -5.88 10.93
CA PHE A 39 1.55 -5.73 10.10
C PHE A 39 1.40 -6.53 8.81
N ALA A 40 2.18 -6.15 7.80
CA ALA A 40 2.24 -6.86 6.53
C ALA A 40 3.59 -6.62 5.85
N ARG A 41 3.90 -7.46 4.86
CA ARG A 41 5.02 -7.27 3.94
C ARG A 41 4.52 -6.56 2.68
N TRP A 42 5.23 -5.53 2.26
CA TRP A 42 4.99 -4.89 0.98
C TRP A 42 5.47 -5.81 -0.15
N HIS A 43 4.71 -5.91 -1.23
CA HIS A 43 4.95 -6.86 -2.32
C HIS A 43 5.05 -8.32 -1.84
N HIS A 44 4.10 -8.71 -0.98
CA HIS A 44 4.01 -10.05 -0.40
C HIS A 44 4.07 -11.13 -1.48
N LEU A 45 5.02 -12.09 -1.37
CA LEU A 45 5.29 -13.16 -2.35
C LEU A 45 5.55 -12.68 -3.79
N GLU A 46 5.55 -11.38 -4.07
CA GLU A 46 5.83 -10.78 -5.39
C GLU A 46 4.95 -11.34 -6.53
N GLN A 47 3.75 -11.79 -6.21
CA GLN A 47 2.82 -12.36 -7.18
C GLN A 47 2.18 -11.24 -8.01
N ALA A 48 2.45 -11.24 -9.32
CA ALA A 48 1.71 -10.43 -10.28
C ALA A 48 0.35 -11.05 -10.56
N ILE A 49 -0.67 -10.21 -10.69
CA ILE A 49 -2.05 -10.60 -10.98
C ILE A 49 -2.48 -9.91 -12.26
N ASP A 50 -2.71 -10.69 -13.30
CA ASP A 50 -3.13 -10.17 -14.61
C ASP A 50 -4.62 -9.81 -14.64
N ASP A 51 -5.44 -10.52 -13.85
CA ASP A 51 -6.88 -10.32 -13.78
C ASP A 51 -7.34 -10.24 -12.32
N PRO A 52 -7.71 -9.03 -11.83
CA PRO A 52 -8.16 -8.83 -10.44
C PRO A 52 -9.39 -9.66 -10.05
N GLU A 53 -10.24 -10.03 -11.03
CA GLU A 53 -11.43 -10.87 -10.78
C GLU A 53 -11.05 -12.33 -10.45
N ARG A 54 -9.86 -12.75 -10.87
CA ARG A 54 -9.34 -14.10 -10.65
C ARG A 54 -8.36 -14.19 -9.50
N MET A 55 -8.19 -13.13 -8.75
CA MET A 55 -7.32 -13.13 -7.58
C MET A 55 -7.78 -14.15 -6.55
N ASP A 56 -6.86 -14.99 -6.10
CA ASP A 56 -7.06 -15.79 -4.90
C ASP A 56 -7.08 -14.87 -3.67
N ARG A 57 -8.22 -14.81 -3.00
CA ARG A 57 -8.42 -13.96 -1.82
C ARG A 57 -8.24 -14.72 -0.51
N ASP A 58 -8.04 -16.03 -0.59
CA ASP A 58 -7.77 -16.85 0.58
C ASP A 58 -6.31 -16.65 1.05
N CYS A 59 -6.14 -16.74 2.34
CA CYS A 59 -4.82 -16.69 2.96
C CYS A 59 -4.32 -18.11 3.22
N HIS A 60 -3.12 -18.41 2.78
CA HIS A 60 -2.51 -19.73 2.88
C HIS A 60 -1.42 -19.79 3.96
N PRO A 61 -1.02 -20.99 4.42
CA PRO A 61 0.05 -21.14 5.41
C PRO A 61 1.38 -20.48 5.01
N ALA A 62 1.66 -20.41 3.70
CA ALA A 62 2.86 -19.74 3.19
C ALA A 62 2.84 -18.21 3.45
N ASP A 63 1.65 -17.60 3.38
CA ASP A 63 1.49 -16.17 3.66
C ASP A 63 1.79 -15.86 5.13
N GLU A 64 1.26 -16.70 6.02
CA GLU A 64 1.51 -16.56 7.46
C GLU A 64 2.98 -16.82 7.81
N ALA A 65 3.61 -17.79 7.17
CA ALA A 65 4.98 -18.21 7.50
C ALA A 65 5.99 -17.07 7.34
N ILE A 66 5.88 -16.27 6.26
CA ILE A 66 6.75 -15.11 6.01
C ILE A 66 6.55 -14.05 7.09
N LEU A 67 5.30 -13.74 7.41
CA LEU A 67 4.97 -12.74 8.42
C LEU A 67 5.40 -13.19 9.80
N ARG A 68 5.23 -14.45 10.11
CA ARG A 68 5.62 -15.02 11.39
C ARG A 68 7.14 -15.07 11.57
N ALA A 69 7.89 -15.37 10.52
CA ALA A 69 9.36 -15.33 10.55
C ALA A 69 9.86 -13.93 10.90
N PHE A 70 9.29 -12.89 10.27
CA PHE A 70 9.60 -11.50 10.57
C PHE A 70 9.29 -11.12 12.03
N VAL A 71 8.11 -11.47 12.53
CA VAL A 71 7.73 -11.15 13.92
C VAL A 71 8.64 -11.85 14.92
N ARG A 72 8.96 -13.12 14.70
CA ARG A 72 9.88 -13.87 15.58
C ARG A 72 11.26 -13.24 15.67
N ARG A 73 11.76 -12.72 14.54
CA ARG A 73 13.08 -12.11 14.47
C ARG A 73 13.13 -10.71 15.09
N TYR A 74 12.14 -9.88 14.80
CA TYR A 74 12.21 -8.44 15.11
C TYR A 74 11.30 -8.02 16.27
N PHE A 75 10.22 -8.75 16.49
CA PHE A 75 9.21 -8.45 17.52
C PHE A 75 8.78 -9.72 18.27
N PRO A 76 9.70 -10.42 18.95
CA PRO A 76 9.41 -11.74 19.54
C PRO A 76 8.24 -11.73 20.52
N ASP A 77 8.02 -10.64 21.24
CA ASP A 77 6.86 -10.46 22.13
C ASP A 77 5.53 -10.32 21.37
N GLY A 78 5.60 -10.13 20.06
CA GLY A 78 4.45 -10.08 19.16
C GLY A 78 4.01 -11.44 18.61
N ASP A 79 4.84 -12.50 18.74
CA ASP A 79 4.58 -13.82 18.13
C ASP A 79 3.55 -14.64 18.91
N GLY A 80 2.32 -14.18 18.93
CA GLY A 80 1.18 -14.89 19.50
C GLY A 80 0.23 -15.46 18.42
N PRO A 81 -1.01 -15.79 18.78
CA PRO A 81 -2.00 -16.31 17.84
C PRO A 81 -2.32 -15.32 16.72
N THR A 82 -2.49 -15.83 15.49
CA THR A 82 -3.04 -15.06 14.39
C THR A 82 -4.54 -14.85 14.60
N LEU A 83 -4.97 -13.60 14.62
CA LEU A 83 -6.38 -13.24 14.78
C LEU A 83 -7.13 -13.26 13.46
N SER A 84 -6.52 -12.65 12.44
CA SER A 84 -7.06 -12.62 11.08
C SER A 84 -5.94 -12.33 10.08
N MET A 85 -6.15 -12.75 8.85
CA MET A 85 -5.32 -12.43 7.70
C MET A 85 -6.22 -11.98 6.55
N HIS A 86 -5.73 -11.08 5.73
CA HIS A 86 -6.44 -10.57 4.55
C HIS A 86 -5.45 -10.28 3.45
N THR A 87 -5.81 -10.61 2.23
CA THR A 87 -5.06 -10.25 1.03
C THR A 87 -5.48 -8.88 0.52
N CYS A 88 -4.55 -8.14 -0.09
CA CYS A 88 -4.79 -6.85 -0.73
C CYS A 88 -4.19 -6.84 -2.13
N LEU A 89 -4.80 -6.08 -3.03
CA LEU A 89 -4.25 -5.75 -4.34
C LEU A 89 -3.53 -4.41 -4.30
N PHE A 90 -2.39 -4.34 -4.98
CA PHE A 90 -1.72 -3.09 -5.30
C PHE A 90 -1.77 -2.87 -6.80
N THR A 91 -2.21 -1.70 -7.22
CA THR A 91 -2.06 -1.25 -8.60
C THR A 91 -0.73 -0.53 -8.71
N ASN A 92 0.30 -1.26 -9.14
CA ASN A 92 1.66 -0.73 -9.22
C ASN A 92 1.91 -0.08 -10.59
N THR A 93 2.54 1.08 -10.57
CA THR A 93 3.19 1.66 -11.75
C THR A 93 4.64 1.18 -11.82
N PRO A 94 5.29 1.21 -13.00
CA PRO A 94 6.69 0.79 -13.15
C PRO A 94 7.67 1.55 -12.26
N ASP A 95 7.37 2.82 -11.98
CA ASP A 95 8.19 3.71 -11.15
C ASP A 95 7.66 3.90 -9.73
N THR A 96 6.58 3.20 -9.37
CA THR A 96 5.87 3.28 -8.08
C THR A 96 5.28 4.65 -7.74
N HIS A 97 5.36 5.64 -8.64
CA HIS A 97 4.67 6.93 -8.49
C HIS A 97 3.24 6.86 -9.02
N PHE A 98 2.38 7.72 -8.49
CA PHE A 98 0.96 7.79 -8.89
C PHE A 98 0.79 8.22 -10.35
N VAL A 99 -0.38 7.97 -10.92
CA VAL A 99 -0.86 8.62 -12.13
C VAL A 99 -1.98 9.56 -11.71
N ILE A 100 -1.82 10.86 -11.98
CA ILE A 100 -2.85 11.89 -11.81
C ILE A 100 -2.75 12.79 -13.02
N ASP A 101 -3.69 12.65 -13.95
CA ASP A 101 -3.62 13.35 -15.24
C ASP A 101 -4.99 13.44 -15.92
N ALA A 102 -5.10 14.29 -16.94
CA ALA A 102 -6.19 14.23 -17.88
C ALA A 102 -5.97 13.09 -18.88
N HIS A 103 -7.03 12.43 -19.31
CA HIS A 103 -6.94 11.41 -20.36
C HIS A 103 -6.48 12.05 -21.67
N PRO A 104 -5.47 11.50 -22.37
CA PRO A 104 -4.85 12.15 -23.53
C PRO A 104 -5.82 12.40 -24.70
N GLU A 105 -6.83 11.53 -24.87
CA GLU A 105 -7.80 11.63 -25.95
C GLU A 105 -9.15 12.19 -25.49
N CYS A 106 -9.38 12.31 -24.19
CA CYS A 106 -10.65 12.75 -23.61
C CYS A 106 -10.38 13.82 -22.54
N PRO A 107 -10.27 15.11 -22.90
CA PRO A 107 -9.83 16.17 -21.99
C PRO A 107 -10.76 16.42 -20.80
N ASN A 108 -12.00 15.92 -20.86
CA ASN A 108 -12.97 16.00 -19.75
C ASN A 108 -12.92 14.77 -18.82
N VAL A 109 -12.01 13.84 -19.05
CA VAL A 109 -11.80 12.65 -18.21
C VAL A 109 -10.48 12.81 -17.44
N PHE A 110 -10.55 12.76 -16.13
CA PHE A 110 -9.40 12.84 -15.25
C PHE A 110 -9.17 11.49 -14.59
N ILE A 111 -7.91 11.09 -14.51
CA ILE A 111 -7.50 9.77 -14.04
C ILE A 111 -6.66 9.96 -12.77
N ALA A 112 -6.97 9.18 -11.73
CA ALA A 112 -6.11 9.00 -10.57
C ALA A 112 -5.99 7.51 -10.29
N GLY A 113 -4.78 6.98 -10.33
CA GLY A 113 -4.55 5.53 -10.17
C GLY A 113 -3.09 5.18 -9.96
N GLY A 114 -2.79 3.89 -9.95
CA GLY A 114 -1.42 3.42 -9.79
C GLY A 114 -0.79 3.86 -8.46
N PHE A 115 -1.56 3.83 -7.36
CA PHE A 115 -1.10 4.33 -6.06
C PHE A 115 -0.08 3.42 -5.37
N SER A 116 0.28 2.30 -5.98
CA SER A 116 1.44 1.45 -5.63
C SER A 116 1.50 1.07 -4.15
N GLY A 117 0.33 0.84 -3.52
CA GLY A 117 0.21 0.43 -2.12
C GLY A 117 0.41 1.51 -1.06
N HIS A 118 0.61 2.80 -1.44
CA HIS A 118 0.88 3.87 -0.47
C HIS A 118 0.07 5.16 -0.67
N GLY A 119 -1.04 5.11 -1.42
CA GLY A 119 -1.85 6.27 -1.77
C GLY A 119 -2.85 6.74 -0.73
N PHE A 120 -3.28 5.88 0.21
CA PHE A 120 -4.39 6.18 1.12
C PHE A 120 -4.22 7.49 1.90
N LYS A 121 -3.02 7.75 2.42
CA LYS A 121 -2.70 8.97 3.17
C LYS A 121 -2.82 10.26 2.35
N PHE A 122 -2.90 10.17 1.02
CA PHE A 122 -3.02 11.30 0.10
C PHE A 122 -4.44 11.52 -0.42
N CYS A 123 -5.44 10.78 0.06
CA CYS A 123 -6.82 10.85 -0.45
C CYS A 123 -7.38 12.29 -0.46
N SER A 124 -7.12 13.09 0.57
CA SER A 124 -7.62 14.45 0.66
C SER A 124 -7.01 15.37 -0.41
N VAL A 125 -5.69 15.35 -0.56
CA VAL A 125 -5.02 16.19 -1.55
C VAL A 125 -5.26 15.70 -2.98
N VAL A 126 -5.37 14.40 -3.21
CA VAL A 126 -5.74 13.86 -4.52
C VAL A 126 -7.16 14.24 -4.88
N GLY A 127 -8.08 14.21 -3.91
CA GLY A 127 -9.46 14.68 -4.10
C GLY A 127 -9.52 16.18 -4.47
N GLU A 128 -8.73 17.02 -3.80
CA GLU A 128 -8.61 18.45 -4.13
C GLU A 128 -8.07 18.64 -5.57
N ILE A 129 -6.99 17.96 -5.93
CA ILE A 129 -6.41 18.01 -7.28
C ILE A 129 -7.44 17.63 -8.34
N LEU A 130 -8.17 16.54 -8.15
CA LEU A 130 -9.17 16.08 -9.11
C LEU A 130 -10.35 17.06 -9.23
N ALA A 131 -10.76 17.69 -8.11
CA ALA A 131 -11.78 18.72 -8.11
C ALA A 131 -11.33 19.97 -8.89
N ASP A 132 -10.11 20.45 -8.64
CA ASP A 132 -9.51 21.58 -9.36
C ASP A 132 -9.44 21.29 -10.88
N LEU A 133 -8.94 20.11 -11.25
CA LEU A 133 -8.83 19.70 -12.65
C LEU A 133 -10.21 19.63 -13.32
N ALA A 134 -11.24 19.13 -12.62
CA ALA A 134 -12.58 19.01 -13.16
C ALA A 134 -13.29 20.36 -13.31
N GLN A 135 -13.02 21.32 -12.44
CA GLN A 135 -13.66 22.64 -12.44
C GLN A 135 -12.91 23.64 -13.32
N ASP A 136 -11.60 23.70 -13.18
CA ASP A 136 -10.75 24.76 -13.74
C ASP A 136 -9.76 24.26 -14.81
N GLY A 137 -9.69 22.94 -15.03
CA GLY A 137 -8.72 22.33 -15.95
C GLY A 137 -7.26 22.40 -15.48
N SER A 138 -7.02 22.91 -14.27
CA SER A 138 -5.70 23.08 -13.69
C SER A 138 -5.75 23.04 -12.17
N THR A 139 -4.64 22.74 -11.51
CA THR A 139 -4.50 22.76 -10.05
C THR A 139 -3.26 23.53 -9.64
N ARG A 140 -3.26 24.08 -8.43
CA ARG A 140 -2.09 24.74 -7.82
C ARG A 140 -1.00 23.79 -7.39
N HIS A 141 -1.32 22.50 -7.28
CA HIS A 141 -0.37 21.46 -6.88
C HIS A 141 0.55 21.08 -8.04
N ASP A 142 1.82 20.88 -7.76
CA ASP A 142 2.75 20.34 -8.77
C ASP A 142 2.50 18.84 -8.95
N ILE A 143 1.85 18.50 -10.06
CA ILE A 143 1.55 17.11 -10.46
C ILE A 143 2.41 16.64 -11.64
N ALA A 144 3.45 17.37 -12.00
CA ALA A 144 4.28 17.05 -13.17
C ALA A 144 4.86 15.62 -13.10
N LEU A 145 5.26 15.17 -11.91
CA LEU A 145 5.75 13.81 -11.67
C LEU A 145 4.70 12.73 -11.95
N PHE A 146 3.41 13.06 -11.83
CA PHE A 146 2.31 12.10 -11.91
C PHE A 146 1.66 11.99 -13.29
N ARG A 147 2.19 12.70 -14.29
CA ARG A 147 1.65 12.66 -15.65
C ARG A 147 1.83 11.28 -16.29
N ALA A 148 0.77 10.80 -16.97
CA ALA A 148 0.78 9.51 -17.67
C ALA A 148 1.82 9.47 -18.79
N ALA A 149 2.04 10.59 -19.49
CA ALA A 149 3.00 10.72 -20.59
C ALA A 149 4.46 10.41 -20.18
N ARG A 150 4.79 10.32 -18.89
CA ARG A 150 6.13 9.91 -18.44
C ARG A 150 6.49 8.47 -18.83
N PHE A 151 5.48 7.64 -19.11
CA PHE A 151 5.68 6.26 -19.57
C PHE A 151 5.85 6.11 -21.08
N ASP A 152 5.51 7.14 -21.87
CA ASP A 152 5.56 7.07 -23.35
C ASP A 152 6.99 6.89 -23.89
N LYS A 153 8.01 7.24 -23.11
CA LYS A 153 9.41 7.12 -23.49
C LYS A 153 9.94 5.67 -23.48
N GLY A 154 9.20 4.73 -22.90
CA GLY A 154 9.56 3.31 -22.80
C GLY A 154 8.84 2.41 -23.81
N LEU A 155 7.79 2.90 -24.48
CA LEU A 155 6.99 2.14 -25.45
C LEU A 155 7.46 2.30 -26.90
N ARG A 156 8.55 3.04 -27.14
CA ARG A 156 9.14 3.27 -28.45
C ARG A 156 10.54 2.62 -28.58
N ALA A 157 10.63 1.36 -28.14
CA ALA A 157 11.83 0.54 -28.39
C ALA A 157 11.43 -0.73 -29.12
#